data_e2ce2d2f3d7b5e88743f974c5e50df89
#
_entry.id   e2ce2d2f3d7b5e88743f974c5e50df89
#
_cell.length_a   1.000
_cell.length_b   1.000
_cell.length_c   1.000
_cell.angle_alpha   90.00
_cell.angle_beta   90.00
_cell.angle_gamma   90.00
#
_symmetry.space_group_name_H-M   'P 1'
#
loop_
_entity.id
_entity.type
_entity.pdbx_description
1 polymer ?
#
loop_
_entity_poly.entity_id
_entity_poly.type
_entity_poly.pdbx_seq_one_letter_code
_entity_poly.pdbx_strand_id
1 'polypeptide(L)'
;MDNLRKISNSLLLLIILILSAPETMAAKESLHPGDSEYYLRRLDSLISRKDDFQTAREERIAMMKSKSRGDVTLHDRYTSASALVDEYMAYNADSALRYVNIALGLADEAANKEWQISSHIRKSELLTGTGLLKEAEQEMDMIRRREIPDAYLPAYYGQMIFLYSHLGNYTGGKTNEYYVKERAYKDSIMSVIQPGHPDYLWYKGWDILGSDKKDPELIPSLLEKLKDSRLDSRDEARQSYMLAKLYEWNGDRENYKKYMTMSAICDVTSANSEIASLEELAKIMFDSGKGDIDRAYSYINYSLNKALIYPNRVRTLGMVGTQDEINAAYQERAREQERRIRMFLIIVGVLAAISIATVVIIIMQNRKLSRQRESLDEVNKDLNTHLRQLSEAKSQLAGANDQLARLNEDLHAKNEELKEANYVKEEYIGYIFTICSNYIGKLEKFRKNIHVKAVAKKFKEIEAETEGSDIVKQELKDFYKSFDTVFLHIYPDFISDFNSLLQPDKQIVPKEEELLTTELRIYALVRLGITDSVKIAEFLHCSPQTVYNNRFKVRSKANVPREEFAETVRRLGKFMDRPS
;
A
#
# COMPACT_ATOMS: atom_id res chain seq x y z
N MET A 1 -15.95 45.21 -16.69
CA MET A 1 -14.57 44.84 -16.26
C MET A 1 -14.53 44.28 -14.84
N ASP A 2 -15.33 44.80 -13.90
CA ASP A 2 -15.33 44.31 -12.51
C ASP A 2 -15.82 42.87 -12.31
N ASN A 3 -16.79 42.42 -13.09
CA ASN A 3 -17.27 41.02 -13.02
C ASN A 3 -16.26 39.98 -13.53
N LEU A 4 -15.46 40.34 -14.54
CA LEU A 4 -14.38 39.45 -15.04
C LEU A 4 -13.21 39.37 -14.06
N ARG A 5 -12.92 40.48 -13.35
CA ARG A 5 -11.90 40.49 -12.28
C ARG A 5 -12.36 39.70 -11.07
N LYS A 6 -13.66 39.75 -10.71
CA LYS A 6 -14.24 38.92 -9.66
C LYS A 6 -14.22 37.41 -9.99
N ILE A 7 -14.53 37.04 -11.25
CA ILE A 7 -14.49 35.63 -11.71
C ILE A 7 -13.05 35.14 -11.72
N SER A 8 -12.09 35.94 -12.24
CA SER A 8 -10.66 35.58 -12.23
C SER A 8 -10.10 35.42 -10.82
N ASN A 9 -10.46 36.33 -9.90
CA ASN A 9 -10.04 36.23 -8.50
C ASN A 9 -10.72 35.07 -7.76
N SER A 10 -11.98 34.73 -8.08
CA SER A 10 -12.64 33.56 -7.52
C SER A 10 -12.04 32.23 -8.05
N LEU A 11 -11.64 32.18 -9.31
CA LEU A 11 -10.93 31.01 -9.89
C LEU A 11 -9.54 30.84 -9.27
N LEU A 12 -8.81 31.93 -9.07
CA LEU A 12 -7.49 31.94 -8.42
C LEU A 12 -7.60 31.51 -6.94
N LEU A 13 -8.61 32.00 -6.22
CA LEU A 13 -8.91 31.57 -4.85
C LEU A 13 -9.31 30.10 -4.78
N LEU A 14 -10.08 29.59 -5.75
CA LEU A 14 -10.46 28.17 -5.84
C LEU A 14 -9.24 27.29 -6.09
N ILE A 15 -8.34 27.69 -6.98
CA ILE A 15 -7.07 26.99 -7.26
C ILE A 15 -6.17 26.99 -6.02
N ILE A 16 -6.10 28.10 -5.28
CA ILE A 16 -5.34 28.19 -4.02
C ILE A 16 -5.97 27.31 -2.93
N LEU A 17 -7.30 27.26 -2.83
CA LEU A 17 -8.02 26.39 -1.88
C LEU A 17 -7.83 24.89 -2.20
N ILE A 18 -7.77 24.54 -3.49
CA ILE A 18 -7.49 23.17 -3.99
C ILE A 18 -6.05 22.76 -3.67
N LEU A 19 -5.10 23.69 -3.77
CA LEU A 19 -3.68 23.45 -3.46
C LEU A 19 -3.39 23.44 -1.95
N SER A 20 -4.29 23.99 -1.12
CA SER A 20 -4.14 24.08 0.34
C SER A 20 -5.04 23.12 1.13
N ALA A 21 -5.81 22.24 0.46
CA ALA A 21 -6.64 21.28 1.16
C ALA A 21 -5.75 20.25 1.91
N PRO A 22 -5.89 20.13 3.25
CA PRO A 22 -5.14 19.13 3.98
C PRO A 22 -5.59 17.73 3.56
N GLU A 23 -4.61 16.82 3.48
CA GLU A 23 -4.85 15.39 3.22
C GLU A 23 -5.88 14.84 4.20
N THR A 24 -7.05 14.55 3.71
CA THR A 24 -8.07 13.88 4.51
C THR A 24 -7.63 12.47 4.82
N MET A 25 -7.49 12.20 6.11
CA MET A 25 -7.20 10.89 6.69
C MET A 25 -7.96 9.78 5.98
N ALA A 26 -7.22 8.86 5.37
CA ALA A 26 -7.76 7.60 4.88
C ALA A 26 -8.50 6.89 6.03
N ALA A 27 -9.73 6.52 5.82
CA ALA A 27 -10.51 5.76 6.78
C ALA A 27 -9.83 4.42 7.05
N LYS A 28 -9.62 4.12 8.33
CA LYS A 28 -9.19 2.81 8.81
C LYS A 28 -10.23 1.77 8.42
N GLU A 29 -9.95 0.99 7.39
CA GLU A 29 -10.61 -0.30 7.23
C GLU A 29 -10.21 -1.19 8.38
N SER A 30 -11.17 -1.79 9.05
CA SER A 30 -10.91 -2.88 10.00
C SER A 30 -10.58 -4.15 9.21
N LEU A 31 -9.31 -4.26 8.78
CA LEU A 31 -8.76 -5.51 8.29
C LEU A 31 -8.65 -6.47 9.47
N HIS A 32 -9.22 -7.66 9.32
CA HIS A 32 -9.13 -8.67 10.38
C HIS A 32 -7.71 -9.22 10.50
N PRO A 33 -7.21 -9.53 11.71
CA PRO A 33 -5.91 -10.14 11.94
C PRO A 33 -5.69 -11.50 11.24
N GLY A 34 -6.69 -11.99 10.50
CA GLY A 34 -6.60 -13.23 9.71
C GLY A 34 -6.07 -13.03 8.29
N ASP A 35 -6.07 -11.80 7.76
CA ASP A 35 -5.78 -11.51 6.37
C ASP A 35 -4.29 -11.20 6.15
N SER A 36 -3.68 -11.76 5.09
CA SER A 36 -2.29 -11.49 4.70
C SER A 36 -2.06 -9.99 4.42
N GLU A 37 -3.05 -9.28 3.88
CA GLU A 37 -2.98 -7.85 3.59
C GLU A 37 -2.89 -6.99 4.86
N TYR A 38 -3.50 -7.41 5.96
CA TYR A 38 -3.34 -6.74 7.25
C TYR A 38 -1.87 -6.70 7.67
N TYR A 39 -1.17 -7.83 7.58
CA TYR A 39 0.24 -7.92 7.95
C TYR A 39 1.13 -7.17 6.97
N LEU A 40 0.84 -7.19 5.66
CA LEU A 40 1.58 -6.42 4.66
C LEU A 40 1.52 -4.91 4.93
N ARG A 41 0.35 -4.36 5.21
CA ARG A 41 0.22 -2.92 5.57
C ARG A 41 0.92 -2.60 6.88
N ARG A 42 0.85 -3.51 7.85
CA ARG A 42 1.61 -3.36 9.10
C ARG A 42 3.11 -3.33 8.81
N LEU A 43 3.61 -4.23 7.98
CA LEU A 43 5.01 -4.28 7.56
C LEU A 43 5.44 -2.99 6.87
N ASP A 44 4.67 -2.50 5.90
CA ASP A 44 4.94 -1.24 5.19
C ASP A 44 5.07 -0.06 6.17
N SER A 45 4.17 0.01 7.14
CA SER A 45 4.21 1.03 8.20
C SER A 45 5.46 0.89 9.10
N LEU A 46 5.86 -0.34 9.43
CA LEU A 46 7.02 -0.60 10.28
C LEU A 46 8.33 -0.30 9.54
N ILE A 47 8.42 -0.63 8.25
CA ILE A 47 9.57 -0.28 7.41
C ILE A 47 9.75 1.24 7.34
N SER A 48 8.68 2.02 7.31
CA SER A 48 8.78 3.49 7.34
C SER A 48 9.33 4.04 8.67
N ARG A 49 9.24 3.26 9.74
CA ARG A 49 9.70 3.58 11.10
C ARG A 49 10.94 2.78 11.53
N LYS A 50 11.65 2.17 10.59
CA LYS A 50 12.81 1.30 10.86
C LYS A 50 13.87 1.93 11.76
N ASP A 51 14.05 3.26 11.67
CA ASP A 51 15.05 4.00 12.44
C ASP A 51 14.70 4.06 13.93
N ASP A 52 13.42 4.02 14.29
CA ASP A 52 12.95 3.94 15.68
C ASP A 52 13.45 2.63 16.34
N PHE A 53 13.30 1.51 15.63
CA PHE A 53 13.71 0.19 16.12
C PHE A 53 15.24 0.07 16.21
N GLN A 54 15.94 0.66 15.25
CA GLN A 54 17.39 0.71 15.28
C GLN A 54 17.88 1.51 16.50
N THR A 55 17.32 2.69 16.75
CA THR A 55 17.64 3.53 17.91
C THR A 55 17.37 2.78 19.21
N ALA A 56 16.21 2.15 19.35
CA ALA A 56 15.86 1.37 20.54
C ALA A 56 16.84 0.21 20.78
N ARG A 57 17.32 -0.44 19.72
CA ARG A 57 18.34 -1.50 19.84
C ARG A 57 19.68 -0.95 20.27
N GLU A 58 20.13 0.17 19.70
CA GLU A 58 21.39 0.82 20.09
C GLU A 58 21.37 1.28 21.55
N GLU A 59 20.26 1.83 22.03
CA GLU A 59 20.06 2.19 23.42
C GLU A 59 20.18 0.97 24.36
N ARG A 60 19.53 -0.15 23.98
CA ARG A 60 19.62 -1.41 24.73
C ARG A 60 21.05 -1.93 24.78
N ILE A 61 21.76 -1.92 23.65
CA ILE A 61 23.18 -2.30 23.58
C ILE A 61 24.05 -1.38 24.44
N ALA A 62 23.82 -0.06 24.40
CA ALA A 62 24.53 0.91 25.21
C ALA A 62 24.33 0.64 26.72
N MET A 63 23.10 0.32 27.11
CA MET A 63 22.79 -0.07 28.51
C MET A 63 23.52 -1.35 28.90
N MET A 64 23.56 -2.38 28.05
CA MET A 64 24.29 -3.62 28.34
C MET A 64 25.80 -3.36 28.50
N LYS A 65 26.40 -2.55 27.64
CA LYS A 65 27.82 -2.14 27.74
C LYS A 65 28.11 -1.36 29.01
N SER A 66 27.18 -0.56 29.49
CA SER A 66 27.38 0.22 30.73
C SER A 66 27.39 -0.67 31.96
N LYS A 67 26.56 -1.73 31.99
CA LYS A 67 26.49 -2.69 33.10
C LYS A 67 27.75 -3.55 33.23
N SER A 68 28.53 -3.73 32.15
CA SER A 68 29.77 -4.52 32.17
C SER A 68 30.99 -3.73 32.65
N ARG A 69 30.83 -2.47 33.08
CA ARG A 69 31.88 -1.62 33.62
C ARG A 69 31.84 -1.66 35.14
N GLY A 70 32.80 -2.29 35.78
CA GLY A 70 32.92 -2.38 37.23
C GLY A 70 33.86 -3.51 37.67
N ASP A 71 33.97 -3.73 38.97
CA ASP A 71 34.71 -4.86 39.55
C ASP A 71 33.80 -6.10 39.42
N VAL A 72 33.89 -6.79 38.26
CA VAL A 72 33.01 -7.93 37.89
C VAL A 72 33.85 -9.20 37.79
N THR A 73 33.26 -10.33 38.19
CA THR A 73 33.92 -11.63 38.10
C THR A 73 34.17 -12.04 36.64
N LEU A 74 35.09 -12.99 36.42
CA LEU A 74 35.34 -13.55 35.09
C LEU A 74 34.07 -14.14 34.47
N HIS A 75 33.21 -14.75 35.30
CA HIS A 75 31.91 -15.25 34.90
C HIS A 75 30.98 -14.12 34.39
N ASP A 76 30.91 -13.01 35.14
CA ASP A 76 30.06 -11.87 34.74
C ASP A 76 30.56 -11.22 33.45
N ARG A 77 31.90 -11.12 33.28
CA ARG A 77 32.51 -10.63 32.03
C ARG A 77 32.16 -11.52 30.85
N TYR A 78 32.24 -12.86 31.00
CA TYR A 78 31.86 -13.81 29.98
C TYR A 78 30.37 -13.72 29.65
N THR A 79 29.52 -13.70 30.66
CA THR A 79 28.06 -13.61 30.50
C THR A 79 27.68 -12.31 29.78
N SER A 80 28.31 -11.18 30.17
CA SER A 80 28.07 -9.89 29.51
C SER A 80 28.56 -9.88 28.07
N ALA A 81 29.74 -10.46 27.78
CA ALA A 81 30.24 -10.59 26.41
C ALA A 81 29.33 -11.47 25.57
N SER A 82 28.91 -12.61 26.11
CA SER A 82 27.96 -13.53 25.43
C SER A 82 26.62 -12.87 25.15
N ALA A 83 26.06 -12.10 26.09
CA ALA A 83 24.83 -11.37 25.88
C ALA A 83 24.98 -10.28 24.78
N LEU A 84 26.14 -9.63 24.71
CA LEU A 84 26.45 -8.69 23.62
C LEU A 84 26.62 -9.40 22.27
N VAL A 85 27.18 -10.63 22.26
CA VAL A 85 27.16 -11.47 21.04
C VAL A 85 25.73 -11.69 20.56
N ASP A 86 24.80 -12.06 21.44
CA ASP A 86 23.39 -12.28 21.09
C ASP A 86 22.75 -11.03 20.49
N GLU A 87 22.99 -9.87 21.09
CA GLU A 87 22.46 -8.62 20.56
C GLU A 87 23.06 -8.22 19.19
N TYR A 88 24.31 -8.55 18.95
CA TYR A 88 24.97 -8.20 17.68
C TYR A 88 24.81 -9.27 16.58
N MET A 89 24.50 -10.51 16.92
CA MET A 89 24.58 -11.67 16.03
C MET A 89 23.80 -11.50 14.71
N ALA A 90 22.62 -10.90 14.75
CA ALA A 90 21.83 -10.62 13.55
C ALA A 90 21.76 -9.12 13.19
N TYR A 91 22.55 -8.29 13.87
CA TYR A 91 22.49 -6.83 13.73
C TYR A 91 23.75 -6.24 13.10
N ASN A 92 24.92 -6.57 13.63
CA ASN A 92 26.20 -6.05 13.16
C ASN A 92 27.30 -7.11 13.31
N ALA A 93 27.72 -7.66 12.19
CA ALA A 93 28.65 -8.78 12.16
C ALA A 93 30.02 -8.47 12.78
N ASP A 94 30.58 -7.28 12.51
CA ASP A 94 31.91 -6.88 13.04
C ASP A 94 31.87 -6.76 14.56
N SER A 95 30.81 -6.18 15.10
CA SER A 95 30.64 -6.08 16.55
C SER A 95 30.42 -7.44 17.18
N ALA A 96 29.58 -8.31 16.55
CA ALA A 96 29.41 -9.69 17.00
C ALA A 96 30.74 -10.45 17.03
N LEU A 97 31.57 -10.34 15.97
CA LEU A 97 32.87 -10.97 15.88
C LEU A 97 33.82 -10.46 16.97
N ARG A 98 33.80 -9.17 17.24
CA ARG A 98 34.58 -8.60 18.35
C ARG A 98 34.19 -9.21 19.69
N TYR A 99 32.88 -9.27 20.01
CA TYR A 99 32.41 -9.76 21.31
C TYR A 99 32.53 -11.26 21.46
N VAL A 100 32.39 -12.06 20.40
CA VAL A 100 32.60 -13.51 20.46
C VAL A 100 34.09 -13.82 20.67
N ASN A 101 35.00 -13.05 20.08
CA ASN A 101 36.45 -13.19 20.36
C ASN A 101 36.79 -12.79 21.80
N ILE A 102 36.13 -11.78 22.37
CA ILE A 102 36.25 -11.44 23.78
C ILE A 102 35.76 -12.60 24.66
N ALA A 103 34.56 -13.16 24.35
CA ALA A 103 34.00 -14.29 25.07
C ALA A 103 34.96 -15.52 25.01
N LEU A 104 35.52 -15.80 23.83
CA LEU A 104 36.46 -16.88 23.65
C LEU A 104 37.74 -16.66 24.50
N GLY A 105 38.32 -15.46 24.46
CA GLY A 105 39.48 -15.13 25.31
C GLY A 105 39.19 -15.29 26.81
N LEU A 106 37.98 -14.91 27.25
CA LEU A 106 37.57 -15.12 28.66
C LEU A 106 37.33 -16.60 28.98
N ALA A 107 36.86 -17.38 28.02
CA ALA A 107 36.70 -18.83 28.16
C ALA A 107 38.08 -19.53 28.28
N ASP A 108 39.06 -19.05 27.54
CA ASP A 108 40.47 -19.53 27.63
C ASP A 108 41.10 -19.12 28.95
N GLU A 109 40.94 -17.87 29.39
CA GLU A 109 41.41 -17.37 30.69
C GLU A 109 40.80 -18.18 31.86
N ALA A 110 39.53 -18.55 31.73
CA ALA A 110 38.85 -19.39 32.72
C ALA A 110 39.20 -20.88 32.62
N ALA A 111 39.86 -21.30 31.58
CA ALA A 111 40.04 -22.71 31.20
C ALA A 111 38.72 -23.50 31.20
N ASN A 112 37.61 -22.83 30.85
CA ASN A 112 36.26 -23.37 30.89
C ASN A 112 35.87 -23.95 29.53
N LYS A 113 35.83 -25.27 29.48
CA LYS A 113 35.51 -26.03 28.24
C LYS A 113 34.15 -25.73 27.67
N GLU A 114 33.14 -25.58 28.50
CA GLU A 114 31.79 -25.29 28.04
C GLU A 114 31.67 -23.92 27.38
N TRP A 115 32.33 -22.93 27.99
CA TRP A 115 32.39 -21.58 27.41
C TRP A 115 33.17 -21.55 26.11
N GLN A 116 34.28 -22.31 25.99
CA GLN A 116 35.03 -22.47 24.74
C GLN A 116 34.13 -23.07 23.65
N ILE A 117 33.48 -24.21 23.95
CA ILE A 117 32.58 -24.88 23.01
C ILE A 117 31.47 -23.90 22.56
N SER A 118 30.77 -23.25 23.49
CA SER A 118 29.70 -22.30 23.18
C SER A 118 30.22 -21.14 22.31
N SER A 119 31.38 -20.57 22.63
CA SER A 119 31.96 -19.46 21.88
C SER A 119 32.42 -19.84 20.48
N HIS A 120 33.04 -21.03 20.30
CA HIS A 120 33.38 -21.54 18.97
C HIS A 120 32.15 -21.80 18.11
N ILE A 121 31.07 -22.40 18.67
CA ILE A 121 29.80 -22.59 17.95
C ILE A 121 29.25 -21.25 17.49
N ARG A 122 29.16 -20.25 18.35
CA ARG A 122 28.66 -18.91 18.01
C ARG A 122 29.53 -18.19 16.99
N LYS A 123 30.86 -18.33 17.11
CA LYS A 123 31.79 -17.75 16.13
C LYS A 123 31.58 -18.40 14.76
N SER A 124 31.47 -19.71 14.72
CA SER A 124 31.15 -20.44 13.49
C SER A 124 29.80 -20.04 12.91
N GLU A 125 28.76 -19.87 13.75
CA GLU A 125 27.45 -19.39 13.30
C GLU A 125 27.56 -18.02 12.62
N LEU A 126 28.25 -17.07 13.24
CA LEU A 126 28.50 -15.76 12.68
C LEU A 126 29.27 -15.79 11.37
N LEU A 127 30.34 -16.57 11.31
CA LEU A 127 31.18 -16.73 10.12
C LEU A 127 30.38 -17.39 8.97
N THR A 128 29.55 -18.40 9.29
CA THR A 128 28.65 -19.01 8.33
C THR A 128 27.65 -17.97 7.77
N GLY A 129 27.00 -17.22 8.66
CA GLY A 129 26.03 -16.17 8.29
C GLY A 129 26.64 -15.06 7.43
N THR A 130 27.95 -14.79 7.58
CA THR A 130 28.66 -13.80 6.75
C THR A 130 29.31 -14.40 5.50
N GLY A 131 29.21 -15.71 5.29
CA GLY A 131 29.74 -16.43 4.14
C GLY A 131 31.25 -16.73 4.21
N LEU A 132 31.85 -16.62 5.39
CA LEU A 132 33.23 -17.03 5.68
C LEU A 132 33.24 -18.52 6.06
N LEU A 133 32.80 -19.37 5.09
CA LEU A 133 32.45 -20.77 5.33
C LEU A 133 33.65 -21.63 5.74
N LYS A 134 34.84 -21.34 5.19
CA LYS A 134 36.05 -22.09 5.53
C LYS A 134 36.52 -21.78 6.96
N GLU A 135 36.48 -20.51 7.35
CA GLU A 135 36.79 -20.07 8.70
C GLU A 135 35.76 -20.63 9.70
N ALA A 136 34.49 -20.69 9.30
CA ALA A 136 33.42 -21.29 10.12
C ALA A 136 33.67 -22.78 10.37
N GLU A 137 34.10 -23.53 9.34
CA GLU A 137 34.47 -24.93 9.46
C GLU A 137 35.66 -25.11 10.41
N GLN A 138 36.70 -24.26 10.28
CA GLN A 138 37.86 -24.28 11.18
C GLN A 138 37.50 -24.08 12.65
N GLU A 139 36.52 -23.19 12.94
CA GLU A 139 36.07 -22.99 14.33
C GLU A 139 35.35 -24.26 14.86
N MET A 140 34.61 -24.97 14.03
CA MET A 140 33.97 -26.24 14.44
C MET A 140 34.98 -27.38 14.61
N ASP A 141 36.10 -27.37 13.86
CA ASP A 141 37.18 -28.35 13.98
C ASP A 141 37.95 -28.21 15.31
N MET A 142 37.89 -27.03 15.95
CA MET A 142 38.47 -26.83 17.29
C MET A 142 37.70 -27.59 18.38
N ILE A 143 36.47 -28.01 18.10
CA ILE A 143 35.58 -28.70 19.03
C ILE A 143 35.68 -30.22 18.82
N ARG A 144 36.20 -30.91 19.82
CA ARG A 144 36.22 -32.38 19.78
C ARG A 144 34.85 -32.94 20.16
N ARG A 145 34.19 -33.63 19.24
CA ARG A 145 32.80 -34.16 19.42
C ARG A 145 32.64 -34.92 20.76
N ARG A 146 33.63 -35.71 21.20
CA ARG A 146 33.57 -36.49 22.46
C ARG A 146 33.65 -35.62 23.72
N GLU A 147 34.04 -34.37 23.60
CA GLU A 147 34.17 -33.43 24.73
C GLU A 147 32.95 -32.55 24.89
N ILE A 148 31.95 -32.67 23.99
CA ILE A 148 30.72 -31.85 24.00
C ILE A 148 29.75 -32.42 25.01
N PRO A 149 29.35 -31.68 26.06
CA PRO A 149 28.30 -32.06 26.97
C PRO A 149 26.95 -32.15 26.21
N ASP A 150 26.07 -33.05 26.67
CA ASP A 150 24.77 -33.31 26.01
C ASP A 150 23.94 -32.05 25.83
N ALA A 151 24.01 -31.12 26.78
CA ALA A 151 23.30 -29.83 26.72
C ALA A 151 23.70 -28.97 25.50
N TYR A 152 24.92 -29.12 24.99
CA TYR A 152 25.45 -28.36 23.84
C TYR A 152 25.32 -29.09 22.50
N LEU A 153 24.91 -30.37 22.50
CA LEU A 153 24.76 -31.16 21.29
C LEU A 153 23.77 -30.57 20.30
N PRO A 154 22.58 -30.07 20.72
CA PRO A 154 21.66 -29.43 19.80
C PRO A 154 22.28 -28.21 19.13
N ALA A 155 22.97 -27.35 19.86
CA ALA A 155 23.64 -26.17 19.29
C ALA A 155 24.77 -26.56 18.32
N TYR A 156 25.59 -27.56 18.68
CA TYR A 156 26.65 -28.06 17.82
C TYR A 156 26.10 -28.63 16.50
N TYR A 157 25.13 -29.54 16.57
CA TYR A 157 24.55 -30.12 15.36
C TYR A 157 23.78 -29.09 14.55
N GLY A 158 23.09 -28.16 15.22
CA GLY A 158 22.40 -27.05 14.56
C GLY A 158 23.36 -26.19 13.74
N GLN A 159 24.54 -25.88 14.30
CA GLN A 159 25.57 -25.13 13.58
C GLN A 159 26.16 -25.93 12.42
N MET A 160 26.37 -27.24 12.57
CA MET A 160 26.86 -28.10 11.47
C MET A 160 25.83 -28.16 10.33
N ILE A 161 24.53 -28.25 10.63
CA ILE A 161 23.45 -28.17 9.64
C ILE A 161 23.52 -26.83 8.91
N PHE A 162 23.62 -25.71 9.64
CA PHE A 162 23.67 -24.37 9.09
C PHE A 162 24.87 -24.18 8.16
N LEU A 163 26.05 -24.61 8.60
CA LEU A 163 27.31 -24.56 7.83
C LEU A 163 27.23 -25.37 6.55
N TYR A 164 26.82 -26.65 6.63
CA TYR A 164 26.79 -27.51 5.46
C TYR A 164 25.64 -27.16 4.49
N SER A 165 24.55 -26.61 4.97
CA SER A 165 23.51 -26.02 4.11
C SER A 165 24.09 -24.85 3.30
N HIS A 166 24.87 -23.94 3.93
CA HIS A 166 25.49 -22.83 3.23
C HIS A 166 26.60 -23.27 2.25
N LEU A 167 27.42 -24.24 2.63
CA LEU A 167 28.41 -24.83 1.73
C LEU A 167 27.74 -25.51 0.53
N GLY A 168 26.64 -26.21 0.76
CA GLY A 168 25.84 -26.83 -0.28
C GLY A 168 25.26 -25.80 -1.26
N ASN A 169 24.67 -24.73 -0.74
CA ASN A 169 24.14 -23.63 -1.53
C ASN A 169 25.25 -22.89 -2.33
N TYR A 170 26.41 -22.69 -1.72
CA TYR A 170 27.54 -22.01 -2.36
C TYR A 170 28.14 -22.83 -3.51
N THR A 171 28.29 -24.14 -3.33
CA THR A 171 28.90 -25.01 -4.34
C THR A 171 27.92 -25.37 -5.47
N GLY A 172 26.62 -25.22 -5.26
CA GLY A 172 25.58 -25.55 -6.22
C GLY A 172 25.40 -27.04 -6.44
N GLY A 173 24.34 -27.42 -7.15
CA GLY A 173 24.01 -28.83 -7.43
C GLY A 173 23.23 -29.49 -6.30
N LYS A 174 22.14 -30.21 -6.67
CA LYS A 174 21.19 -30.80 -5.70
C LYS A 174 21.75 -32.05 -4.97
N THR A 175 22.90 -32.57 -5.37
CA THR A 175 23.47 -33.85 -4.89
C THR A 175 24.94 -33.71 -4.47
N ASN A 176 25.35 -32.54 -3.98
CA ASN A 176 26.72 -32.38 -3.51
C ASN A 176 26.94 -33.01 -2.13
N GLU A 177 28.22 -33.31 -1.80
CA GLU A 177 28.60 -33.97 -0.56
C GLU A 177 28.17 -33.21 0.72
N TYR A 178 28.03 -31.90 0.61
CA TYR A 178 27.65 -31.05 1.75
C TYR A 178 26.20 -31.26 2.15
N TYR A 179 25.30 -31.48 1.21
CA TYR A 179 23.89 -31.81 1.53
C TYR A 179 23.77 -33.24 2.13
N VAL A 180 24.69 -34.15 1.78
CA VAL A 180 24.75 -35.46 2.44
C VAL A 180 25.14 -35.31 3.91
N LYS A 181 26.16 -34.46 4.19
CA LYS A 181 26.58 -34.15 5.56
C LYS A 181 25.48 -33.42 6.34
N GLU A 182 24.85 -32.43 5.70
CA GLU A 182 23.71 -31.71 6.30
C GLU A 182 22.62 -32.67 6.76
N ARG A 183 22.23 -33.61 5.91
CA ARG A 183 21.21 -34.62 6.23
C ARG A 183 21.64 -35.51 7.41
N ALA A 184 22.89 -35.97 7.43
CA ALA A 184 23.41 -36.76 8.54
C ALA A 184 23.37 -35.98 9.88
N TYR A 185 23.61 -34.68 9.84
CA TYR A 185 23.50 -33.82 11.05
C TYR A 185 22.04 -33.52 11.43
N LYS A 186 21.12 -33.48 10.46
CA LYS A 186 19.66 -33.42 10.75
C LYS A 186 19.20 -34.67 11.49
N ASP A 187 19.61 -35.85 11.06
CA ASP A 187 19.31 -37.08 11.78
C ASP A 187 19.94 -37.08 13.19
N SER A 188 21.18 -36.59 13.29
CA SER A 188 21.89 -36.51 14.58
C SER A 188 21.20 -35.58 15.57
N ILE A 189 20.79 -34.38 15.13
CA ILE A 189 20.11 -33.43 16.05
C ILE A 189 18.74 -33.99 16.48
N MET A 190 17.98 -34.57 15.57
CA MET A 190 16.68 -35.19 15.89
C MET A 190 16.78 -36.36 16.88
N SER A 191 17.95 -37.01 16.98
CA SER A 191 18.20 -38.06 17.95
C SER A 191 18.47 -37.53 19.37
N VAL A 192 18.88 -36.28 19.54
CA VAL A 192 19.30 -35.71 20.83
C VAL A 192 18.39 -34.60 21.34
N ILE A 193 17.72 -33.88 20.43
CA ILE A 193 16.87 -32.75 20.82
C ILE A 193 15.55 -33.21 21.41
N GLN A 194 15.21 -32.72 22.58
CA GLN A 194 13.96 -33.09 23.25
C GLN A 194 12.79 -32.20 22.79
N PRO A 195 11.54 -32.70 22.79
CA PRO A 195 10.36 -31.92 22.40
C PRO A 195 10.16 -30.60 23.15
N GLY A 196 10.66 -30.50 24.40
CA GLY A 196 10.62 -29.27 25.21
C GLY A 196 11.73 -28.26 24.90
N HIS A 197 12.67 -28.60 24.04
CA HIS A 197 13.73 -27.67 23.66
C HIS A 197 13.18 -26.50 22.82
N PRO A 198 13.58 -25.24 23.05
CA PRO A 198 13.08 -24.08 22.30
C PRO A 198 13.15 -24.23 20.77
N ASP A 199 14.22 -24.83 20.27
CA ASP A 199 14.47 -25.04 18.83
C ASP A 199 13.92 -26.37 18.27
N TYR A 200 13.23 -27.19 19.07
CA TYR A 200 12.74 -28.48 18.63
C TYR A 200 11.85 -28.37 17.37
N LEU A 201 10.85 -27.48 17.40
CA LEU A 201 9.94 -27.30 16.26
C LEU A 201 10.66 -26.77 15.01
N TRP A 202 11.69 -25.96 15.19
CA TRP A 202 12.53 -25.46 14.10
C TRP A 202 13.26 -26.59 13.38
N TYR A 203 13.98 -27.43 14.11
CA TYR A 203 14.73 -28.53 13.50
C TYR A 203 13.81 -29.63 12.98
N LYS A 204 12.71 -29.91 13.64
CA LYS A 204 11.68 -30.82 13.19
C LYS A 204 11.04 -30.35 11.87
N GLY A 205 10.80 -29.07 11.72
CA GLY A 205 10.34 -28.47 10.46
C GLY A 205 11.32 -28.72 9.32
N TRP A 206 12.61 -28.47 9.52
CA TRP A 206 13.63 -28.71 8.50
C TRP A 206 13.87 -30.21 8.21
N ASP A 207 13.60 -31.09 9.14
CA ASP A 207 13.66 -32.55 8.93
C ASP A 207 12.50 -33.03 8.03
N ILE A 208 11.34 -32.40 8.13
CA ILE A 208 10.16 -32.70 7.30
C ILE A 208 10.29 -32.08 5.91
N LEU A 209 10.71 -30.82 5.84
CA LEU A 209 10.86 -30.12 4.55
C LEU A 209 11.90 -30.83 3.65
N GLY A 210 11.45 -31.23 2.46
CA GLY A 210 12.29 -31.98 1.51
C GLY A 210 12.41 -33.47 1.78
N SER A 211 11.59 -34.02 2.68
CA SER A 211 11.50 -35.45 2.96
C SER A 211 10.07 -35.98 2.72
N ASP A 212 9.89 -37.28 2.72
CA ASP A 212 8.56 -37.92 2.67
C ASP A 212 7.89 -38.01 4.06
N LYS A 213 8.56 -37.48 5.10
CA LYS A 213 8.04 -37.47 6.46
C LYS A 213 6.86 -36.50 6.56
N LYS A 214 5.81 -36.88 7.30
CA LYS A 214 4.66 -36.06 7.59
C LYS A 214 4.45 -36.00 9.09
N ASP A 215 4.15 -34.83 9.61
CA ASP A 215 3.74 -34.63 10.98
C ASP A 215 2.56 -33.65 11.03
N PRO A 216 1.33 -34.15 11.23
CA PRO A 216 0.14 -33.32 11.25
C PRO A 216 0.10 -32.34 12.43
N GLU A 217 0.86 -32.62 13.51
CA GLU A 217 0.87 -31.78 14.73
C GLU A 217 1.88 -30.62 14.67
N LEU A 218 2.79 -30.62 13.68
CA LEU A 218 3.84 -29.61 13.62
C LEU A 218 3.28 -28.20 13.35
N ILE A 219 2.40 -28.05 12.37
CA ILE A 219 1.77 -26.75 12.07
C ILE A 219 0.92 -26.28 13.26
N PRO A 220 -0.01 -27.10 13.83
CA PRO A 220 -0.72 -26.71 15.04
C PRO A 220 0.18 -26.26 16.20
N SER A 221 1.28 -26.98 16.44
CA SER A 221 2.24 -26.66 17.52
C SER A 221 2.93 -25.30 17.30
N LEU A 222 3.31 -25.00 16.05
CA LEU A 222 3.89 -23.71 15.69
C LEU A 222 2.87 -22.59 15.79
N LEU A 223 1.62 -22.82 15.40
CA LEU A 223 0.53 -21.85 15.50
C LEU A 223 0.22 -21.52 16.97
N GLU A 224 0.16 -22.51 17.85
CA GLU A 224 -0.07 -22.27 19.27
C GLU A 224 1.07 -21.47 19.90
N LYS A 225 2.32 -21.72 19.51
CA LYS A 225 3.48 -20.96 19.96
C LYS A 225 3.43 -19.48 19.51
N LEU A 226 2.81 -19.18 18.38
CA LEU A 226 2.67 -17.82 17.84
C LEU A 226 1.35 -17.13 18.22
N LYS A 227 0.45 -17.78 18.93
CA LYS A 227 -0.91 -17.29 19.19
C LYS A 227 -0.93 -15.92 19.91
N ASP A 228 -0.08 -15.74 20.90
CA ASP A 228 0.03 -14.51 21.70
C ASP A 228 1.29 -13.70 21.34
N SER A 229 1.84 -13.94 20.16
CA SER A 229 3.06 -13.31 19.68
C SER A 229 2.88 -11.81 19.46
N ARG A 230 3.87 -11.02 19.91
CA ARG A 230 3.95 -9.58 19.61
C ARG A 230 4.57 -9.29 18.26
N LEU A 231 5.23 -10.28 17.65
CA LEU A 231 6.01 -10.16 16.42
C LEU A 231 7.18 -9.15 16.58
N ASP A 232 7.94 -9.29 17.67
CA ASP A 232 9.05 -8.38 18.00
C ASP A 232 10.34 -9.11 18.42
N SER A 233 10.40 -10.43 18.22
CA SER A 233 11.56 -11.24 18.60
C SER A 233 12.11 -12.07 17.43
N ARG A 234 13.41 -12.44 17.52
CA ARG A 234 14.06 -13.33 16.55
C ARG A 234 13.48 -14.74 16.57
N ASP A 235 13.03 -15.23 17.72
CA ASP A 235 12.42 -16.56 17.82
C ASP A 235 11.08 -16.58 17.08
N GLU A 236 10.24 -15.57 17.26
CA GLU A 236 8.98 -15.42 16.52
C GLU A 236 9.22 -15.29 15.01
N ALA A 237 10.30 -14.59 14.59
CA ALA A 237 10.70 -14.51 13.19
C ALA A 237 10.99 -15.91 12.61
N ARG A 238 11.80 -16.71 13.31
CA ARG A 238 12.14 -18.10 12.91
C ARG A 238 10.91 -19.02 12.87
N GLN A 239 10.03 -18.93 13.86
CA GLN A 239 8.80 -19.72 13.92
C GLN A 239 7.85 -19.36 12.76
N SER A 240 7.66 -18.07 12.52
CA SER A 240 6.84 -17.57 11.40
C SER A 240 7.45 -17.99 10.05
N TYR A 241 8.77 -17.91 9.91
CA TYR A 241 9.48 -18.36 8.71
C TYR A 241 9.27 -19.87 8.46
N MET A 242 9.40 -20.67 9.52
CA MET A 242 9.16 -22.12 9.42
C MET A 242 7.73 -22.43 9.01
N LEU A 243 6.73 -21.78 9.61
CA LEU A 243 5.34 -21.88 9.19
C LEU A 243 5.15 -21.51 7.71
N ALA A 244 5.76 -20.40 7.29
CA ALA A 244 5.71 -20.01 5.89
C ALA A 244 6.24 -21.11 4.97
N LYS A 245 7.42 -21.67 5.27
CA LYS A 245 8.03 -22.75 4.45
C LYS A 245 7.19 -24.02 4.45
N LEU A 246 6.55 -24.38 5.55
CA LEU A 246 5.63 -25.52 5.61
C LEU A 246 4.36 -25.28 4.78
N TYR A 247 3.82 -24.07 4.78
CA TYR A 247 2.67 -23.73 3.94
C TYR A 247 3.06 -23.66 2.45
N GLU A 248 4.26 -23.16 2.13
CA GLU A 248 4.81 -23.21 0.77
C GLU A 248 4.89 -24.65 0.28
N TRP A 249 5.45 -25.57 1.10
CA TRP A 249 5.56 -26.98 0.81
C TRP A 249 4.20 -27.65 0.56
N ASN A 250 3.18 -27.23 1.30
CA ASN A 250 1.80 -27.69 1.17
C ASN A 250 1.03 -26.99 0.03
N GLY A 251 1.62 -26.03 -0.68
CA GLY A 251 0.99 -25.29 -1.77
C GLY A 251 0.01 -24.20 -1.33
N ASP A 252 -0.06 -23.88 -0.04
CA ASP A 252 -0.93 -22.82 0.52
C ASP A 252 -0.23 -21.46 0.42
N ARG A 253 -0.44 -20.78 -0.71
CA ARG A 253 0.20 -19.51 -1.03
C ARG A 253 -0.22 -18.37 -0.10
N GLU A 254 -1.47 -18.36 0.38
CA GLU A 254 -1.95 -17.28 1.22
C GLU A 254 -1.34 -17.34 2.63
N ASN A 255 -1.32 -18.51 3.24
CA ASN A 255 -0.64 -18.69 4.51
C ASN A 255 0.88 -18.58 4.37
N TYR A 256 1.48 -19.04 3.27
CA TYR A 256 2.89 -18.79 2.97
C TYR A 256 3.21 -17.30 3.00
N LYS A 257 2.47 -16.48 2.25
CA LYS A 257 2.62 -15.02 2.22
C LYS A 257 2.40 -14.39 3.60
N LYS A 258 1.34 -14.81 4.32
CA LYS A 258 1.01 -14.31 5.65
C LYS A 258 2.14 -14.53 6.64
N TYR A 259 2.59 -15.76 6.81
CA TYR A 259 3.61 -16.07 7.82
C TYR A 259 5.00 -15.59 7.42
N MET A 260 5.31 -15.51 6.12
CA MET A 260 6.51 -14.83 5.63
C MET A 260 6.49 -13.33 5.98
N THR A 261 5.32 -12.69 5.87
CA THR A 261 5.15 -11.28 6.28
C THR A 261 5.30 -11.12 7.80
N MET A 262 4.76 -12.05 8.60
CA MET A 262 4.94 -12.03 10.05
C MET A 262 6.42 -12.17 10.45
N SER A 263 7.15 -13.06 9.78
CA SER A 263 8.61 -13.18 9.96
C SER A 263 9.33 -11.86 9.62
N ALA A 264 8.98 -11.23 8.50
CA ALA A 264 9.54 -9.94 8.11
C ALA A 264 9.22 -8.81 9.11
N ILE A 265 8.02 -8.81 9.70
CA ILE A 265 7.64 -7.87 10.76
C ILE A 265 8.58 -8.04 11.96
N CYS A 266 8.80 -9.28 12.42
CA CYS A 266 9.70 -9.57 13.53
C CYS A 266 11.13 -9.11 13.24
N ASP A 267 11.63 -9.35 12.03
CA ASP A 267 12.96 -8.91 11.62
C ASP A 267 13.12 -7.39 11.63
N VAL A 268 12.11 -6.66 11.13
CA VAL A 268 12.12 -5.19 11.10
C VAL A 268 12.03 -4.62 12.52
N THR A 269 11.11 -5.13 13.35
CA THR A 269 10.89 -4.64 14.72
C THR A 269 12.06 -4.96 15.64
N SER A 270 12.75 -6.09 15.40
CA SER A 270 13.99 -6.44 16.09
C SER A 270 15.22 -5.71 15.54
N ALA A 271 15.04 -4.87 14.51
CA ALA A 271 16.14 -4.21 13.77
C ALA A 271 17.22 -5.19 13.29
N ASN A 272 16.84 -6.40 12.87
CA ASN A 272 17.77 -7.37 12.31
C ASN A 272 18.35 -6.86 10.98
N SER A 273 19.59 -7.21 10.71
CA SER A 273 20.26 -6.96 9.42
C SER A 273 20.36 -8.25 8.58
N GLU A 274 20.28 -9.41 9.20
CA GLU A 274 20.17 -10.69 8.52
C GLU A 274 18.67 -11.00 8.28
N ILE A 275 18.13 -10.60 7.12
CA ILE A 275 16.69 -10.67 6.83
C ILE A 275 16.45 -11.53 5.59
N ALA A 276 16.12 -12.82 5.79
CA ALA A 276 15.72 -13.74 4.70
C ALA A 276 14.26 -13.52 4.26
N SER A 277 13.42 -13.19 5.22
CA SER A 277 11.97 -13.08 5.04
C SER A 277 11.56 -12.01 4.01
N LEU A 278 12.21 -10.84 4.01
CA LEU A 278 11.92 -9.77 3.05
C LEU A 278 12.36 -10.09 1.63
N GLU A 279 13.46 -10.83 1.46
CA GLU A 279 13.87 -11.32 0.13
C GLU A 279 12.85 -12.29 -0.44
N GLU A 280 12.46 -13.28 0.35
CA GLU A 280 11.43 -14.25 -0.04
C GLU A 280 10.09 -13.56 -0.31
N LEU A 281 9.71 -12.61 0.55
CA LEU A 281 8.48 -11.84 0.39
C LEU A 281 8.50 -10.99 -0.88
N ALA A 282 9.65 -10.40 -1.23
CA ALA A 282 9.82 -9.69 -2.48
C ALA A 282 9.59 -10.59 -3.70
N LYS A 283 10.10 -11.82 -3.67
CA LYS A 283 9.85 -12.84 -4.71
C LYS A 283 8.36 -13.19 -4.78
N ILE A 284 7.71 -13.44 -3.62
CA ILE A 284 6.27 -13.73 -3.56
C ILE A 284 5.46 -12.59 -4.17
N MET A 285 5.82 -11.34 -3.87
CA MET A 285 5.14 -10.16 -4.42
C MET A 285 5.37 -10.03 -5.92
N PHE A 286 6.55 -10.37 -6.42
CA PHE A 286 6.90 -10.34 -7.84
C PHE A 286 6.20 -11.45 -8.63
N ASP A 287 6.22 -12.69 -8.14
CA ASP A 287 5.71 -13.89 -8.83
C ASP A 287 4.18 -13.96 -8.91
N SER A 288 3.45 -13.09 -8.22
CA SER A 288 1.99 -13.14 -8.14
C SER A 288 1.25 -12.78 -9.43
N GLY A 289 1.94 -12.55 -10.56
CA GLY A 289 1.40 -12.36 -11.93
C GLY A 289 0.61 -11.06 -12.17
N LYS A 290 0.11 -10.44 -11.14
CA LYS A 290 -0.36 -9.04 -11.03
C LYS A 290 0.37 -8.36 -9.87
N GLY A 291 1.65 -8.70 -9.76
CA GLY A 291 2.44 -8.52 -8.59
C GLY A 291 2.43 -7.10 -8.02
N ASP A 292 2.60 -7.01 -6.72
CA ASP A 292 2.87 -5.75 -6.04
C ASP A 292 4.32 -5.35 -6.29
N ILE A 293 4.61 -4.89 -7.53
CA ILE A 293 5.96 -4.48 -7.93
C ILE A 293 6.50 -3.41 -6.98
N ASP A 294 5.64 -2.55 -6.44
CA ASP A 294 6.04 -1.49 -5.53
C ASP A 294 6.54 -2.06 -4.21
N ARG A 295 5.82 -3.03 -3.63
CA ARG A 295 6.27 -3.75 -2.44
C ARG A 295 7.47 -4.64 -2.72
N ALA A 296 7.48 -5.39 -3.83
CA ALA A 296 8.62 -6.20 -4.22
C ALA A 296 9.90 -5.37 -4.29
N TYR A 297 9.84 -4.23 -4.95
CA TYR A 297 10.94 -3.29 -5.06
C TYR A 297 11.37 -2.71 -3.70
N SER A 298 10.41 -2.32 -2.85
CA SER A 298 10.70 -1.82 -1.50
C SER A 298 11.40 -2.87 -0.65
N TYR A 299 10.85 -4.08 -0.60
CA TYR A 299 11.33 -5.15 0.28
C TYR A 299 12.70 -5.68 -0.15
N ILE A 300 12.92 -5.86 -1.48
CA ILE A 300 14.22 -6.32 -1.97
C ILE A 300 15.33 -5.30 -1.70
N ASN A 301 15.03 -4.00 -1.88
CA ASN A 301 16.00 -2.94 -1.59
C ASN A 301 16.26 -2.77 -0.10
N TYR A 302 15.25 -2.92 0.75
CA TYR A 302 15.46 -2.95 2.19
C TYR A 302 16.38 -4.11 2.58
N SER A 303 16.12 -5.33 2.09
CA SER A 303 16.93 -6.51 2.35
C SER A 303 18.37 -6.34 1.86
N LEU A 304 18.56 -5.77 0.67
CA LEU A 304 19.88 -5.52 0.10
C LEU A 304 20.68 -4.50 0.91
N ASN A 305 20.05 -3.40 1.33
CA ASN A 305 20.70 -2.41 2.19
C ASN A 305 21.15 -3.01 3.52
N LYS A 306 20.36 -3.90 4.08
CA LYS A 306 20.73 -4.64 5.29
C LYS A 306 21.87 -5.64 5.03
N ALA A 307 21.86 -6.31 3.87
CA ALA A 307 22.95 -7.20 3.48
C ALA A 307 24.29 -6.49 3.25
N LEU A 308 24.29 -5.18 2.98
CA LEU A 308 25.52 -4.37 2.94
C LEU A 308 26.09 -4.09 4.33
N ILE A 309 25.23 -4.02 5.36
CA ILE A 309 25.63 -3.81 6.76
C ILE A 309 26.03 -5.13 7.41
N TYR A 310 25.34 -6.21 7.06
CA TYR A 310 25.62 -7.57 7.49
C TYR A 310 25.95 -8.42 6.25
N PRO A 311 27.23 -8.45 5.83
CA PRO A 311 27.63 -9.00 4.54
C PRO A 311 27.47 -10.53 4.51
N ASN A 312 26.33 -11.00 4.03
CA ASN A 312 26.13 -12.40 3.67
C ASN A 312 26.45 -12.58 2.18
N ARG A 313 27.68 -12.95 1.85
CA ARG A 313 28.18 -13.06 0.48
C ARG A 313 27.40 -14.05 -0.37
N VAL A 314 27.05 -15.20 0.19
CA VAL A 314 26.30 -16.27 -0.51
C VAL A 314 24.91 -15.76 -0.89
N ARG A 315 24.26 -15.11 0.04
CA ARG A 315 22.91 -14.58 -0.13
C ARG A 315 22.86 -13.37 -1.06
N THR A 316 23.83 -12.46 -0.92
CA THR A 316 23.91 -11.28 -1.81
C THR A 316 23.99 -11.68 -3.27
N LEU A 317 24.76 -12.72 -3.62
CA LEU A 317 24.83 -13.25 -4.98
C LEU A 317 23.48 -13.80 -5.47
N GLY A 318 22.74 -14.48 -4.62
CA GLY A 318 21.38 -14.96 -4.96
C GLY A 318 20.36 -13.84 -5.15
N MET A 319 20.51 -12.75 -4.41
CA MET A 319 19.62 -11.59 -4.51
C MET A 319 19.79 -10.78 -5.79
N VAL A 320 21.00 -10.70 -6.36
CA VAL A 320 21.32 -9.81 -7.50
C VAL A 320 20.44 -10.13 -8.72
N GLY A 321 20.27 -11.39 -9.08
CA GLY A 321 19.43 -11.80 -10.22
C GLY A 321 17.97 -11.39 -10.03
N THR A 322 17.41 -11.70 -8.87
CA THR A 322 16.03 -11.34 -8.51
C THR A 322 15.84 -9.81 -8.48
N GLN A 323 16.83 -9.09 -7.96
CA GLN A 323 16.82 -7.63 -7.93
C GLN A 323 16.78 -7.02 -9.32
N ASP A 324 17.56 -7.54 -10.26
CA ASP A 324 17.59 -7.03 -11.63
C ASP A 324 16.23 -7.21 -12.32
N GLU A 325 15.59 -8.37 -12.16
CA GLU A 325 14.27 -8.64 -12.72
C GLU A 325 13.20 -7.70 -12.12
N ILE A 326 13.18 -7.57 -10.79
CA ILE A 326 12.26 -6.68 -10.07
C ILE A 326 12.49 -5.22 -10.48
N ASN A 327 13.75 -4.80 -10.59
CA ASN A 327 14.11 -3.44 -10.99
C ASN A 327 13.66 -3.15 -12.43
N ALA A 328 13.88 -4.09 -13.37
CA ALA A 328 13.43 -3.94 -14.74
C ALA A 328 11.91 -3.79 -14.83
N ALA A 329 11.16 -4.64 -14.15
CA ALA A 329 9.70 -4.58 -14.10
C ALA A 329 9.19 -3.27 -13.46
N TYR A 330 9.85 -2.82 -12.39
CA TYR A 330 9.55 -1.56 -11.74
C TYR A 330 9.78 -0.36 -12.69
N GLN A 331 10.92 -0.33 -13.37
CA GLN A 331 11.24 0.71 -14.33
C GLN A 331 10.24 0.76 -15.50
N GLU A 332 9.83 -0.40 -16.01
CA GLU A 332 8.82 -0.47 -17.06
C GLU A 332 7.48 0.12 -16.59
N ARG A 333 7.03 -0.26 -15.40
CA ARG A 333 5.80 0.29 -14.81
C ARG A 333 5.89 1.79 -14.55
N ALA A 334 7.04 2.27 -14.07
CA ALA A 334 7.27 3.69 -13.87
C ALA A 334 7.17 4.47 -15.20
N ARG A 335 7.73 3.92 -16.28
CA ARG A 335 7.62 4.49 -17.63
C ARG A 335 6.17 4.50 -18.15
N GLU A 336 5.43 3.43 -17.91
CA GLU A 336 4.00 3.39 -18.28
C GLU A 336 3.18 4.43 -17.52
N GLN A 337 3.43 4.59 -16.23
CA GLN A 337 2.78 5.61 -15.42
C GLN A 337 3.14 7.02 -15.90
N GLU A 338 4.41 7.25 -16.21
CA GLU A 338 4.86 8.53 -16.77
C GLU A 338 4.19 8.84 -18.11
N ARG A 339 4.01 7.83 -18.98
CA ARG A 339 3.25 7.97 -20.23
C ARG A 339 1.79 8.33 -19.98
N ARG A 340 1.13 7.68 -19.00
CA ARG A 340 -0.26 8.00 -18.60
C ARG A 340 -0.38 9.41 -18.08
N ILE A 341 0.54 9.84 -17.22
CA ILE A 341 0.58 11.21 -16.69
C ILE A 341 0.76 12.22 -17.83
N ARG A 342 1.70 11.97 -18.74
CA ARG A 342 1.90 12.83 -19.93
C ARG A 342 0.65 12.91 -20.79
N MET A 343 0.00 11.79 -21.09
CA MET A 343 -1.27 11.78 -21.84
C MET A 343 -2.35 12.56 -21.10
N PHE A 344 -2.48 12.36 -19.80
CA PHE A 344 -3.44 13.08 -18.97
C PHE A 344 -3.18 14.60 -18.98
N LEU A 345 -1.91 15.02 -18.83
CA LEU A 345 -1.54 16.44 -18.92
C LEU A 345 -1.83 17.05 -20.30
N ILE A 346 -1.62 16.27 -21.38
CA ILE A 346 -1.98 16.70 -22.74
C ILE A 346 -3.50 16.90 -22.85
N ILE A 347 -4.30 15.96 -22.33
CA ILE A 347 -5.76 16.06 -22.35
C ILE A 347 -6.23 17.29 -21.56
N VAL A 348 -5.68 17.50 -20.36
CA VAL A 348 -5.98 18.69 -19.53
C VAL A 348 -5.57 19.97 -20.25
N GLY A 349 -4.41 19.98 -20.90
CA GLY A 349 -3.93 21.11 -21.70
C GLY A 349 -4.86 21.44 -22.88
N VAL A 350 -5.31 20.40 -23.60
CA VAL A 350 -6.29 20.56 -24.70
C VAL A 350 -7.62 21.10 -24.19
N LEU A 351 -8.14 20.56 -23.08
CA LEU A 351 -9.39 21.04 -22.47
C LEU A 351 -9.26 22.49 -21.99
N ALA A 352 -8.12 22.87 -21.42
CA ALA A 352 -7.84 24.26 -21.04
C ALA A 352 -7.79 25.18 -22.26
N ALA A 353 -7.14 24.77 -23.35
CA ALA A 353 -7.10 25.52 -24.60
C ALA A 353 -8.50 25.70 -25.21
N ILE A 354 -9.32 24.65 -25.22
CA ILE A 354 -10.73 24.72 -25.66
C ILE A 354 -11.53 25.70 -24.77
N SER A 355 -11.32 25.64 -23.46
CA SER A 355 -11.98 26.56 -22.53
C SER A 355 -11.58 28.01 -22.77
N ILE A 356 -10.30 28.28 -23.01
CA ILE A 356 -9.80 29.62 -23.35
C ILE A 356 -10.40 30.08 -24.68
N ALA A 357 -10.40 29.22 -25.71
CA ALA A 357 -10.99 29.54 -27.01
C ALA A 357 -12.49 29.85 -26.87
N THR A 358 -13.21 29.09 -26.05
CA THR A 358 -14.63 29.34 -25.78
C THR A 358 -14.86 30.69 -25.11
N VAL A 359 -14.03 31.04 -24.11
CA VAL A 359 -14.08 32.35 -23.45
C VAL A 359 -13.78 33.48 -24.45
N VAL A 360 -12.80 33.31 -25.32
CA VAL A 360 -12.48 34.30 -26.36
C VAL A 360 -13.65 34.49 -27.33
N ILE A 361 -14.27 33.37 -27.75
CA ILE A 361 -15.46 33.42 -28.63
C ILE A 361 -16.62 34.15 -27.94
N ILE A 362 -16.87 33.85 -26.65
CA ILE A 362 -17.89 34.55 -25.86
C ILE A 362 -17.60 36.04 -25.76
N ILE A 363 -16.33 36.42 -25.52
CA ILE A 363 -15.93 37.84 -25.48
C ILE A 363 -16.13 38.52 -26.84
N MET A 364 -15.79 37.82 -27.93
CA MET A 364 -16.01 38.36 -29.30
C MET A 364 -17.49 38.51 -29.60
N GLN A 365 -18.30 37.52 -29.24
CA GLN A 365 -19.77 37.58 -29.40
C GLN A 365 -20.39 38.71 -28.55
N ASN A 366 -19.96 38.85 -27.29
CA ASN A 366 -20.40 39.94 -26.42
C ASN A 366 -20.02 41.31 -26.96
N ARG A 367 -18.80 41.46 -27.49
CA ARG A 367 -18.37 42.71 -28.19
C ARG A 367 -19.21 42.99 -29.44
N LYS A 368 -19.54 41.95 -30.22
CA LYS A 368 -20.40 42.10 -31.38
C LYS A 368 -21.83 42.48 -30.95
N LEU A 369 -22.34 41.85 -29.89
CA LEU A 369 -23.66 42.16 -29.33
C LEU A 369 -23.71 43.57 -28.78
N SER A 370 -22.63 44.03 -28.09
CA SER A 370 -22.54 45.41 -27.56
C SER A 370 -22.56 46.43 -28.69
N ARG A 371 -21.82 46.18 -29.80
CA ARG A 371 -21.86 47.07 -30.98
C ARG A 371 -23.24 47.06 -31.65
N GLN A 372 -23.92 45.93 -31.69
CA GLN A 372 -25.28 45.86 -32.20
C GLN A 372 -26.28 46.59 -31.30
N ARG A 373 -26.07 46.53 -29.97
CA ARG A 373 -26.87 47.31 -29.01
C ARG A 373 -26.61 48.82 -29.18
N GLU A 374 -25.36 49.24 -29.33
CA GLU A 374 -25.03 50.65 -29.58
C GLU A 374 -25.65 51.13 -30.88
N SER A 375 -25.59 50.33 -31.95
CA SER A 375 -26.25 50.66 -33.22
C SER A 375 -27.77 50.67 -33.10
N LEU A 376 -28.33 49.76 -32.30
CA LEU A 376 -29.77 49.74 -31.98
C LEU A 376 -30.21 50.94 -31.12
N ASP A 377 -29.32 51.34 -30.17
CA ASP A 377 -29.58 52.56 -29.34
C ASP A 377 -29.52 53.84 -30.20
N GLU A 378 -28.62 53.88 -31.18
CA GLU A 378 -28.55 54.98 -32.14
C GLU A 378 -29.79 55.07 -33.04
N VAL A 379 -30.21 53.86 -33.57
CA VAL A 379 -31.44 53.75 -34.33
C VAL A 379 -32.69 54.03 -33.43
N ASN A 380 -32.67 53.61 -32.18
CA ASN A 380 -33.74 53.92 -31.23
C ASN A 380 -33.77 55.44 -30.85
N LYS A 381 -32.61 56.09 -30.77
CA LYS A 381 -32.57 57.55 -30.61
C LYS A 381 -33.14 58.28 -31.81
N ASP A 382 -32.80 57.84 -33.00
CA ASP A 382 -33.39 58.42 -34.22
C ASP A 382 -34.88 58.09 -34.32
N LEU A 383 -35.26 56.84 -33.98
CA LEU A 383 -36.67 56.47 -33.92
C LEU A 383 -37.45 57.27 -32.88
N ASN A 384 -36.87 57.50 -31.69
CA ASN A 384 -37.47 58.31 -30.65
C ASN A 384 -37.54 59.82 -31.05
N THR A 385 -36.63 60.27 -31.88
CA THR A 385 -36.68 61.64 -32.43
C THR A 385 -37.82 61.76 -33.42
N HIS A 386 -38.03 60.74 -34.27
CA HIS A 386 -39.16 60.65 -35.18
C HIS A 386 -40.49 60.36 -34.47
N LEU A 387 -40.48 59.55 -33.38
CA LEU A 387 -41.70 59.32 -32.55
C LEU A 387 -42.10 60.54 -31.73
N ARG A 388 -41.14 61.42 -31.37
CA ARG A 388 -41.45 62.71 -30.74
C ARG A 388 -42.19 63.64 -31.72
N GLN A 389 -41.98 63.49 -33.03
CA GLN A 389 -42.72 64.14 -34.08
C GLN A 389 -44.09 63.53 -34.33
N LEU A 390 -44.28 62.27 -33.90
CA LEU A 390 -45.55 61.53 -33.98
C LEU A 390 -46.34 61.55 -32.66
N SER A 391 -46.04 62.50 -31.74
CA SER A 391 -46.67 62.56 -30.41
C SER A 391 -48.18 62.80 -30.39
N GLU A 392 -48.80 62.94 -31.55
CA GLU A 392 -50.29 63.00 -31.70
C GLU A 392 -50.91 61.60 -31.78
N ALA A 393 -50.10 60.54 -31.89
CA ALA A 393 -50.62 59.14 -31.91
C ALA A 393 -50.60 58.48 -30.48
N LYS A 394 -50.76 59.24 -29.48
CA LYS A 394 -50.54 58.89 -28.04
C LYS A 394 -51.54 57.86 -27.46
N SER A 395 -52.58 57.45 -28.21
CA SER A 395 -53.61 56.56 -27.68
C SER A 395 -53.39 55.03 -28.01
N GLN A 396 -52.39 54.74 -28.84
CA GLN A 396 -52.14 53.33 -29.21
C GLN A 396 -50.97 52.68 -28.46
N LEU A 397 -50.15 53.46 -27.74
CA LEU A 397 -48.93 52.97 -27.08
C LEU A 397 -49.17 52.34 -25.69
N ALA A 398 -50.34 52.58 -25.06
CA ALA A 398 -50.61 52.07 -23.71
C ALA A 398 -50.74 50.53 -23.69
N GLY A 399 -51.21 49.93 -24.79
CA GLY A 399 -51.32 48.50 -24.87
C GLY A 399 -50.01 47.72 -25.10
N ALA A 400 -48.97 48.40 -25.66
CA ALA A 400 -47.66 47.76 -25.92
C ALA A 400 -46.77 47.74 -24.66
N ASN A 401 -46.97 48.71 -23.73
CA ASN A 401 -46.17 48.72 -22.49
C ASN A 401 -46.56 47.57 -21.52
N ASP A 402 -47.82 47.18 -21.50
CA ASP A 402 -48.27 46.05 -20.67
C ASP A 402 -47.72 44.69 -21.16
N GLN A 403 -47.49 44.56 -22.46
CA GLN A 403 -46.87 43.32 -23.00
C GLN A 403 -45.36 43.23 -22.71
N LEU A 404 -44.68 44.40 -22.70
CA LEU A 404 -43.25 44.48 -22.37
C LEU A 404 -42.95 44.17 -20.90
N ALA A 405 -43.86 44.58 -19.99
CA ALA A 405 -43.74 44.27 -18.57
C ALA A 405 -43.82 42.74 -18.30
N ARG A 406 -44.77 42.07 -18.95
CA ARG A 406 -44.94 40.60 -18.82
C ARG A 406 -43.74 39.83 -19.42
N LEU A 407 -43.17 40.36 -20.50
CA LEU A 407 -41.99 39.73 -21.12
C LEU A 407 -40.72 39.86 -20.28
N ASN A 408 -40.58 40.96 -19.55
CA ASN A 408 -39.47 41.21 -18.62
C ASN A 408 -39.54 40.30 -17.38
N GLU A 409 -40.73 40.03 -16.85
CA GLU A 409 -40.90 39.07 -15.76
C GLU A 409 -40.51 37.65 -16.18
N ASP A 410 -40.88 37.24 -17.40
CA ASP A 410 -40.55 35.93 -17.92
C ASP A 410 -39.05 35.76 -18.22
N LEU A 411 -38.40 36.87 -18.66
CA LEU A 411 -36.93 36.90 -18.87
C LEU A 411 -36.13 36.90 -17.57
N HIS A 412 -36.67 37.52 -16.52
CA HIS A 412 -36.04 37.50 -15.18
C HIS A 412 -36.10 36.06 -14.59
N ALA A 413 -37.23 35.38 -14.70
CA ALA A 413 -37.37 34.02 -14.23
C ALA A 413 -36.41 33.05 -14.94
N LYS A 414 -36.27 33.19 -16.26
CA LYS A 414 -35.33 32.34 -17.04
C LYS A 414 -33.85 32.64 -16.75
N ASN A 415 -33.52 33.91 -16.42
CA ASN A 415 -32.16 34.30 -16.09
C ASN A 415 -31.74 33.75 -14.71
N GLU A 416 -32.65 33.70 -13.74
CA GLU A 416 -32.38 33.07 -12.45
C GLU A 416 -32.21 31.55 -12.58
N GLU A 417 -33.04 30.88 -13.41
CA GLU A 417 -32.92 29.47 -13.70
C GLU A 417 -31.57 29.11 -14.37
N LEU A 418 -31.08 30.03 -15.23
CA LEU A 418 -29.77 29.85 -15.90
C LEU A 418 -28.59 30.07 -14.93
N LYS A 419 -28.73 31.00 -13.96
CA LYS A 419 -27.72 31.25 -12.92
C LYS A 419 -27.58 30.04 -11.97
N GLU A 420 -28.70 29.46 -11.53
CA GLU A 420 -28.68 28.25 -10.70
C GLU A 420 -28.03 27.07 -11.41
N ALA A 421 -28.38 26.85 -12.68
CA ALA A 421 -27.79 25.79 -13.49
C ALA A 421 -26.28 25.99 -13.71
N ASN A 422 -25.81 27.22 -13.85
CA ASN A 422 -24.39 27.55 -13.97
C ASN A 422 -23.64 27.36 -12.64
N TYR A 423 -24.23 27.75 -11.52
CA TYR A 423 -23.64 27.56 -10.20
C TYR A 423 -23.37 26.07 -9.90
N VAL A 424 -24.36 25.23 -10.11
CA VAL A 424 -24.23 23.77 -9.94
C VAL A 424 -23.15 23.19 -10.87
N LYS A 425 -23.04 23.71 -12.08
CA LYS A 425 -22.03 23.28 -13.05
C LYS A 425 -20.61 23.70 -12.65
N GLU A 426 -20.43 24.91 -12.10
CA GLU A 426 -19.14 25.41 -11.62
C GLU A 426 -18.66 24.63 -10.39
N GLU A 427 -19.56 24.33 -9.46
CA GLU A 427 -19.28 23.51 -8.29
C GLU A 427 -18.84 22.09 -8.70
N TYR A 428 -19.50 21.50 -9.69
CA TYR A 428 -19.16 20.18 -10.24
C TYR A 428 -17.74 20.17 -10.86
N ILE A 429 -17.41 21.21 -11.62
CA ILE A 429 -16.07 21.38 -12.21
C ILE A 429 -15.00 21.52 -11.11
N GLY A 430 -15.27 22.26 -10.04
CA GLY A 430 -14.40 22.42 -8.89
C GLY A 430 -14.07 21.08 -8.21
N TYR A 431 -15.06 20.23 -8.02
CA TYR A 431 -14.88 18.90 -7.45
C TYR A 431 -14.06 17.98 -8.33
N ILE A 432 -14.28 17.99 -9.67
CA ILE A 432 -13.49 17.22 -10.61
C ILE A 432 -12.01 17.64 -10.54
N PHE A 433 -11.73 18.94 -10.55
CA PHE A 433 -10.36 19.44 -10.43
C PHE A 433 -9.71 19.05 -9.10
N THR A 434 -10.45 19.03 -8.02
CA THR A 434 -9.95 18.58 -6.71
C THR A 434 -9.57 17.11 -6.73
N ILE A 435 -10.41 16.26 -7.30
CA ILE A 435 -10.12 14.83 -7.45
C ILE A 435 -8.88 14.63 -8.33
N CYS A 436 -8.80 15.32 -9.47
CA CYS A 436 -7.65 15.24 -10.38
C CYS A 436 -6.35 15.71 -9.71
N SER A 437 -6.41 16.83 -8.99
CA SER A 437 -5.24 17.39 -8.28
C SER A 437 -4.72 16.47 -7.19
N ASN A 438 -5.62 15.87 -6.42
CA ASN A 438 -5.26 14.89 -5.40
C ASN A 438 -4.59 13.66 -6.02
N TYR A 439 -5.09 13.20 -7.17
CA TYR A 439 -4.52 12.08 -7.88
C TYR A 439 -3.12 12.37 -8.42
N ILE A 440 -2.92 13.57 -8.99
CA ILE A 440 -1.60 14.04 -9.44
C ILE A 440 -0.62 14.12 -8.26
N GLY A 441 -1.06 14.66 -7.12
CA GLY A 441 -0.25 14.74 -5.91
C GLY A 441 0.18 13.37 -5.36
N LYS A 442 -0.70 12.37 -5.42
CA LYS A 442 -0.38 10.99 -5.05
C LYS A 442 0.66 10.38 -6.00
N LEU A 443 0.49 10.58 -7.30
CA LEU A 443 1.44 10.13 -8.33
C LEU A 443 2.82 10.78 -8.16
N GLU A 444 2.86 12.08 -7.83
CA GLU A 444 4.13 12.78 -7.61
C GLU A 444 4.86 12.28 -6.36
N LYS A 445 4.13 12.01 -5.28
CA LYS A 445 4.71 11.38 -4.08
C LYS A 445 5.26 10.00 -4.36
N PHE A 446 4.49 9.21 -5.09
CA PHE A 446 4.89 7.89 -5.52
C PHE A 446 6.17 7.96 -6.35
N ARG A 447 6.21 8.82 -7.39
CA ARG A 447 7.39 9.05 -8.22
C ARG A 447 8.63 9.49 -7.40
N LYS A 448 8.44 10.43 -6.45
CA LYS A 448 9.53 10.88 -5.57
C LYS A 448 10.07 9.76 -4.70
N ASN A 449 9.19 8.97 -4.09
CA ASN A 449 9.57 7.82 -3.27
C ASN A 449 10.41 6.82 -4.07
N ILE A 450 9.95 6.50 -5.26
CA ILE A 450 10.64 5.64 -6.21
C ILE A 450 12.02 6.20 -6.58
N HIS A 451 12.07 7.49 -6.94
CA HIS A 451 13.32 8.15 -7.31
C HIS A 451 14.35 8.12 -6.18
N VAL A 452 13.93 8.43 -4.95
CA VAL A 452 14.80 8.36 -3.77
C VAL A 452 15.35 6.96 -3.56
N LYS A 453 14.51 5.95 -3.68
CA LYS A 453 14.91 4.54 -3.56
C LYS A 453 15.83 4.09 -4.71
N ALA A 454 15.57 4.56 -5.92
CA ALA A 454 16.41 4.28 -7.08
C ALA A 454 17.81 4.88 -6.94
N VAL A 455 17.89 6.15 -6.51
CA VAL A 455 19.18 6.83 -6.23
C VAL A 455 19.95 6.12 -5.11
N ALA A 456 19.21 5.64 -4.10
CA ALA A 456 19.77 4.86 -3.00
C ALA A 456 20.13 3.40 -3.39
N LYS A 457 19.98 3.03 -4.66
CA LYS A 457 20.19 1.66 -5.21
C LYS A 457 19.39 0.57 -4.47
N LYS A 458 18.25 0.94 -3.90
CA LYS A 458 17.36 0.06 -3.13
C LYS A 458 16.39 -0.67 -4.07
N PHE A 459 16.90 -1.34 -5.08
CA PHE A 459 16.10 -1.94 -6.15
C PHE A 459 15.09 -2.98 -5.66
N LYS A 460 15.42 -3.76 -4.63
CA LYS A 460 14.50 -4.72 -4.02
C LYS A 460 13.30 -4.07 -3.29
N GLU A 461 13.52 -2.89 -2.73
CA GLU A 461 12.41 -2.14 -2.12
C GLU A 461 11.49 -1.51 -3.17
N ILE A 462 12.05 -1.13 -4.34
CA ILE A 462 11.28 -0.62 -5.46
C ILE A 462 10.41 -1.73 -6.05
N GLU A 463 10.99 -2.92 -6.27
CA GLU A 463 10.29 -4.09 -6.80
C GLU A 463 9.11 -4.49 -5.89
N ALA A 464 9.33 -4.58 -4.58
CA ALA A 464 8.28 -4.90 -3.61
C ALA A 464 7.13 -3.86 -3.58
N GLU A 465 7.44 -2.57 -3.79
CA GLU A 465 6.41 -1.53 -3.87
C GLU A 465 5.65 -1.51 -5.20
N THR A 466 6.18 -2.12 -6.26
CA THR A 466 5.58 -2.04 -7.60
C THR A 466 4.87 -3.32 -8.03
N GLU A 467 5.02 -4.44 -7.30
CA GLU A 467 4.58 -5.77 -7.75
C GLU A 467 3.11 -6.14 -7.38
N GLY A 468 2.38 -5.36 -6.56
CA GLY A 468 1.07 -5.79 -6.06
C GLY A 468 -0.15 -5.01 -6.55
N SER A 469 -1.24 -5.73 -6.67
CA SER A 469 -2.57 -5.14 -6.94
C SER A 469 -3.12 -4.29 -5.79
N ASP A 470 -2.46 -4.26 -4.64
CA ASP A 470 -3.05 -3.72 -3.41
C ASP A 470 -2.99 -2.19 -3.35
N ILE A 471 -2.01 -1.57 -4.00
CA ILE A 471 -2.01 -0.11 -4.22
C ILE A 471 -3.21 0.27 -5.07
N VAL A 472 -3.46 -0.45 -6.16
CA VAL A 472 -4.60 -0.17 -7.04
C VAL A 472 -5.92 -0.37 -6.30
N LYS A 473 -6.05 -1.40 -5.46
CA LYS A 473 -7.26 -1.63 -4.66
C LYS A 473 -7.49 -0.52 -3.64
N GLN A 474 -6.43 -0.04 -2.99
CA GLN A 474 -6.53 1.06 -2.05
C GLN A 474 -6.90 2.36 -2.75
N GLU A 475 -6.24 2.68 -3.86
CA GLU A 475 -6.56 3.86 -4.67
C GLU A 475 -8.00 3.82 -5.20
N LEU A 476 -8.47 2.65 -5.57
CA LEU A 476 -9.85 2.45 -6.02
C LEU A 476 -10.86 2.71 -4.87
N LYS A 477 -10.53 2.28 -3.66
CA LYS A 477 -11.36 2.54 -2.48
C LYS A 477 -11.42 4.03 -2.15
N ASP A 478 -10.27 4.72 -2.22
CA ASP A 478 -10.19 6.17 -2.03
C ASP A 478 -10.97 6.92 -3.11
N PHE A 479 -10.91 6.44 -4.34
CA PHE A 479 -11.69 6.96 -5.46
C PHE A 479 -13.19 6.83 -5.22
N TYR A 480 -13.66 5.63 -4.80
CA TYR A 480 -15.07 5.43 -4.49
C TYR A 480 -15.53 6.31 -3.34
N LYS A 481 -14.73 6.43 -2.29
CA LYS A 481 -15.06 7.31 -1.17
C LYS A 481 -15.18 8.77 -1.61
N SER A 482 -14.27 9.22 -2.46
CA SER A 482 -14.32 10.58 -3.03
C SER A 482 -15.55 10.77 -3.90
N PHE A 483 -15.85 9.81 -4.77
CA PHE A 483 -17.06 9.81 -5.59
C PHE A 483 -18.32 9.85 -4.75
N ASP A 484 -18.44 8.95 -3.77
CA ASP A 484 -19.61 8.86 -2.87
C ASP A 484 -19.83 10.17 -2.13
N THR A 485 -18.75 10.76 -1.60
CA THR A 485 -18.80 12.04 -0.87
C THR A 485 -19.31 13.17 -1.77
N VAL A 486 -18.74 13.30 -2.95
CA VAL A 486 -19.15 14.34 -3.92
C VAL A 486 -20.58 14.11 -4.38
N PHE A 487 -20.93 12.87 -4.69
CA PHE A 487 -22.26 12.55 -5.14
C PHE A 487 -23.32 12.85 -4.07
N LEU A 488 -23.07 12.46 -2.83
CA LEU A 488 -24.01 12.73 -1.72
C LEU A 488 -24.02 14.19 -1.30
N HIS A 489 -22.96 14.94 -1.57
CA HIS A 489 -22.98 16.40 -1.40
C HIS A 489 -23.93 17.07 -2.40
N ILE A 490 -23.94 16.59 -3.64
CA ILE A 490 -24.83 17.08 -4.70
C ILE A 490 -26.27 16.57 -4.52
N TYR A 491 -26.40 15.35 -4.05
CA TYR A 491 -27.68 14.67 -3.85
C TYR A 491 -27.79 14.11 -2.42
N PRO A 492 -27.96 14.98 -1.39
CA PRO A 492 -27.94 14.55 0.02
C PRO A 492 -29.02 13.52 0.34
N ASP A 493 -30.17 13.65 -0.25
CA ASP A 493 -31.34 12.80 -0.02
C ASP A 493 -31.37 11.56 -0.89
N PHE A 494 -30.35 11.33 -1.73
CA PHE A 494 -30.37 10.26 -2.73
C PHE A 494 -30.65 8.87 -2.14
N ILE A 495 -30.04 8.54 -0.99
CA ILE A 495 -30.21 7.22 -0.36
C ILE A 495 -31.66 7.05 0.13
N SER A 496 -32.24 8.06 0.72
CA SER A 496 -33.63 8.05 1.20
C SER A 496 -34.59 7.99 0.02
N ASP A 497 -34.39 8.81 -0.98
CA ASP A 497 -35.20 8.88 -2.20
C ASP A 497 -35.12 7.56 -2.98
N PHE A 498 -33.92 7.00 -3.10
CA PHE A 498 -33.71 5.70 -3.76
C PHE A 498 -34.40 4.57 -3.01
N ASN A 499 -34.28 4.55 -1.68
CA ASN A 499 -34.91 3.54 -0.85
C ASN A 499 -36.44 3.64 -0.84
N SER A 500 -37.01 4.83 -1.11
CA SER A 500 -38.46 4.99 -1.31
C SER A 500 -38.99 4.23 -2.53
N LEU A 501 -38.11 3.94 -3.50
CA LEU A 501 -38.44 3.15 -4.69
C LEU A 501 -38.36 1.63 -4.46
N LEU A 502 -37.92 1.18 -3.29
CA LEU A 502 -37.77 -0.22 -2.92
C LEU A 502 -38.82 -0.66 -1.89
N GLN A 503 -39.06 -1.97 -1.84
CA GLN A 503 -39.94 -2.56 -0.82
C GLN A 503 -39.36 -2.27 0.59
N PRO A 504 -40.22 -1.98 1.60
CA PRO A 504 -39.76 -1.54 2.92
C PRO A 504 -38.79 -2.51 3.63
N ASP A 505 -38.96 -3.82 3.40
CA ASP A 505 -38.12 -4.89 3.96
C ASP A 505 -36.85 -5.19 3.13
N LYS A 506 -36.70 -4.51 1.99
CA LYS A 506 -35.62 -4.72 1.00
C LYS A 506 -34.75 -3.47 0.76
N GLN A 507 -34.86 -2.48 1.60
CA GLN A 507 -34.09 -1.25 1.50
C GLN A 507 -32.57 -1.53 1.59
N ILE A 508 -31.80 -0.69 0.95
CA ILE A 508 -30.35 -0.81 0.90
C ILE A 508 -29.76 0.27 1.80
N VAL A 509 -29.21 -0.19 2.94
CA VAL A 509 -28.55 0.70 3.90
C VAL A 509 -27.06 0.42 3.87
N PRO A 510 -26.22 1.41 3.59
CA PRO A 510 -24.77 1.26 3.71
C PRO A 510 -24.36 0.90 5.15
N LYS A 511 -23.29 0.12 5.29
CA LYS A 511 -22.69 -0.18 6.59
C LYS A 511 -21.99 1.07 7.14
N GLU A 512 -21.71 1.10 8.47
CA GLU A 512 -21.14 2.28 9.15
C GLU A 512 -19.87 2.87 8.51
N GLU A 513 -19.15 2.10 7.70
CA GLU A 513 -17.92 2.55 7.04
C GLU A 513 -18.05 2.85 5.54
N GLU A 514 -19.21 2.62 4.92
CA GLU A 514 -19.46 2.88 3.50
C GLU A 514 -20.50 3.98 3.33
N LEU A 515 -20.19 4.95 2.47
CA LEU A 515 -21.15 6.01 2.11
C LEU A 515 -22.22 5.50 1.13
N LEU A 516 -21.80 4.70 0.15
CA LEU A 516 -22.67 4.03 -0.80
C LEU A 516 -22.26 2.58 -0.98
N THR A 517 -23.21 1.65 -1.02
CA THR A 517 -22.95 0.28 -1.45
C THR A 517 -22.68 0.22 -2.96
N THR A 518 -22.16 -0.90 -3.45
CA THR A 518 -21.98 -1.10 -4.90
C THR A 518 -23.27 -0.93 -5.66
N GLU A 519 -24.38 -1.43 -5.13
CA GLU A 519 -25.70 -1.26 -5.71
C GLU A 519 -26.09 0.23 -5.80
N LEU A 520 -25.90 0.97 -4.72
CA LEU A 520 -26.21 2.41 -4.68
C LEU A 520 -25.30 3.20 -5.62
N ARG A 521 -23.99 2.88 -5.73
CA ARG A 521 -23.08 3.53 -6.69
C ARG A 521 -23.50 3.29 -8.14
N ILE A 522 -23.94 2.08 -8.47
CA ILE A 522 -24.48 1.79 -9.80
C ILE A 522 -25.63 2.74 -10.13
N TYR A 523 -26.56 2.95 -9.19
CA TYR A 523 -27.69 3.82 -9.42
C TYR A 523 -27.39 5.31 -9.22
N ALA A 524 -26.37 5.66 -8.47
CA ALA A 524 -25.81 7.00 -8.46
C ALA A 524 -25.26 7.39 -9.84
N LEU A 525 -24.56 6.48 -10.52
CA LEU A 525 -24.10 6.68 -11.90
C LEU A 525 -25.28 6.78 -12.88
N VAL A 526 -26.33 5.98 -12.70
CA VAL A 526 -27.57 6.10 -13.48
C VAL A 526 -28.22 7.46 -13.26
N ARG A 527 -28.23 7.96 -12.01
CA ARG A 527 -28.74 9.31 -11.69
C ARG A 527 -27.95 10.41 -12.41
N LEU A 528 -26.64 10.24 -12.54
CA LEU A 528 -25.76 11.13 -13.31
C LEU A 528 -25.88 10.95 -14.83
N GLY A 529 -26.75 10.04 -15.30
CA GLY A 529 -26.99 9.80 -16.72
C GLY A 529 -26.13 8.72 -17.35
N ILE A 530 -25.27 8.07 -16.60
CA ILE A 530 -24.45 6.95 -17.08
C ILE A 530 -25.29 5.67 -16.96
N THR A 531 -26.04 5.34 -18.01
CA THR A 531 -26.98 4.20 -18.00
C THR A 531 -26.39 2.93 -18.59
N ASP A 532 -25.32 3.03 -19.35
CA ASP A 532 -24.63 1.91 -19.97
C ASP A 532 -23.93 1.03 -18.93
N SER A 533 -24.24 -0.26 -18.90
CA SER A 533 -23.69 -1.19 -17.92
C SER A 533 -22.20 -1.46 -18.10
N VAL A 534 -21.67 -1.31 -19.31
CA VAL A 534 -20.23 -1.47 -19.59
C VAL A 534 -19.47 -0.28 -19.01
N LYS A 535 -19.94 0.95 -19.29
CA LYS A 535 -19.36 2.17 -18.71
C LYS A 535 -19.42 2.20 -17.18
N ILE A 536 -20.52 1.70 -16.60
CA ILE A 536 -20.65 1.57 -15.15
C ILE A 536 -19.65 0.54 -14.62
N ALA A 537 -19.45 -0.56 -15.31
CA ALA A 537 -18.51 -1.60 -14.94
C ALA A 537 -17.05 -1.11 -15.01
N GLU A 538 -16.72 -0.35 -16.05
CA GLU A 538 -15.41 0.33 -16.19
C GLU A 538 -15.16 1.31 -15.03
N PHE A 539 -16.14 2.15 -14.72
CA PHE A 539 -16.04 3.09 -13.59
C PHE A 539 -15.88 2.39 -12.25
N LEU A 540 -16.60 1.27 -12.05
CA LEU A 540 -16.54 0.49 -10.81
C LEU A 540 -15.46 -0.60 -10.84
N HIS A 541 -14.61 -0.62 -11.85
CA HIS A 541 -13.55 -1.63 -12.02
C HIS A 541 -14.03 -3.06 -11.71
N CYS A 542 -15.21 -3.40 -12.20
CA CYS A 542 -15.81 -4.72 -12.02
C CYS A 542 -16.26 -5.30 -13.36
N SER A 543 -16.68 -6.56 -13.37
CA SER A 543 -17.18 -7.16 -14.60
C SER A 543 -18.56 -6.57 -14.98
N PRO A 544 -18.85 -6.40 -16.27
CA PRO A 544 -20.20 -6.01 -16.71
C PRO A 544 -21.29 -6.95 -16.18
N GLN A 545 -20.97 -8.22 -16.00
CA GLN A 545 -21.86 -9.20 -15.39
C GLN A 545 -22.21 -8.85 -13.95
N THR A 546 -21.24 -8.32 -13.19
CA THR A 546 -21.46 -7.85 -11.81
C THR A 546 -22.47 -6.70 -11.78
N VAL A 547 -22.36 -5.75 -12.69
CA VAL A 547 -23.30 -4.64 -12.81
C VAL A 547 -24.68 -5.15 -13.17
N TYR A 548 -24.75 -6.07 -14.13
CA TYR A 548 -26.01 -6.70 -14.55
C TYR A 548 -26.73 -7.41 -13.39
N ASN A 549 -25.98 -8.21 -12.64
CA ASN A 549 -26.50 -8.95 -11.50
C ASN A 549 -27.04 -8.01 -10.40
N ASN A 550 -26.27 -6.96 -10.08
CA ASN A 550 -26.71 -5.97 -9.09
C ASN A 550 -27.94 -5.19 -9.56
N ARG A 551 -27.97 -4.76 -10.81
CA ARG A 551 -29.16 -4.10 -11.38
C ARG A 551 -30.36 -5.01 -11.35
N PHE A 552 -30.23 -6.28 -11.72
CA PHE A 552 -31.28 -7.26 -11.66
C PHE A 552 -31.78 -7.45 -10.22
N LYS A 553 -30.86 -7.65 -9.27
CA LYS A 553 -31.15 -7.83 -7.84
C LYS A 553 -31.91 -6.62 -7.26
N VAL A 554 -31.52 -5.41 -7.62
CA VAL A 554 -32.19 -4.20 -7.12
C VAL A 554 -33.56 -4.02 -7.75
N ARG A 555 -33.67 -4.20 -9.07
CA ARG A 555 -34.96 -4.10 -9.76
C ARG A 555 -35.99 -5.14 -9.30
N SER A 556 -35.52 -6.30 -8.80
CA SER A 556 -36.42 -7.30 -8.21
C SER A 556 -37.03 -6.89 -6.88
N LYS A 557 -36.43 -5.87 -6.23
CA LYS A 557 -36.86 -5.32 -4.94
C LYS A 557 -37.64 -4.00 -5.07
N ALA A 558 -37.83 -3.52 -6.30
CA ALA A 558 -38.48 -2.24 -6.58
C ALA A 558 -40.00 -2.27 -6.38
N ASN A 559 -40.52 -1.14 -5.94
CA ASN A 559 -41.96 -0.88 -5.88
C ASN A 559 -42.54 -0.33 -7.19
N VAL A 560 -41.66 0.03 -8.13
CA VAL A 560 -42.02 0.58 -9.45
C VAL A 560 -41.77 -0.47 -10.55
N PRO A 561 -42.44 -0.35 -11.73
CA PRO A 561 -42.20 -1.28 -12.84
C PRO A 561 -40.72 -1.37 -13.21
N ARG A 562 -40.23 -2.59 -13.46
CA ARG A 562 -38.79 -2.86 -13.71
C ARG A 562 -38.24 -2.08 -14.90
N GLU A 563 -39.05 -1.79 -15.88
CA GLU A 563 -38.66 -1.06 -17.10
C GLU A 563 -38.51 0.42 -16.83
N GLU A 564 -39.29 0.99 -15.94
CA GLU A 564 -39.27 2.41 -15.58
C GLU A 564 -38.29 2.75 -14.46
N PHE A 565 -37.82 1.76 -13.71
CA PHE A 565 -37.00 1.97 -12.51
C PHE A 565 -35.77 2.85 -12.76
N ALA A 566 -35.05 2.61 -13.87
CA ALA A 566 -33.85 3.39 -14.19
C ALA A 566 -34.18 4.85 -14.54
N GLU A 567 -35.28 5.09 -15.24
CA GLU A 567 -35.70 6.45 -15.58
C GLU A 567 -36.27 7.18 -14.37
N THR A 568 -36.94 6.46 -13.47
CA THR A 568 -37.38 7.03 -12.17
C THR A 568 -36.19 7.44 -11.32
N VAL A 569 -35.16 6.59 -11.21
CA VAL A 569 -33.91 6.94 -10.49
C VAL A 569 -33.22 8.16 -11.13
N ARG A 570 -33.25 8.29 -12.44
CA ARG A 570 -32.65 9.44 -13.16
C ARG A 570 -33.35 10.76 -12.83
N ARG A 571 -34.58 10.71 -12.37
CA ARG A 571 -35.36 11.89 -11.99
C ARG A 571 -35.27 12.23 -10.50
N LEU A 572 -34.76 11.35 -9.65
CA LEU A 572 -34.63 11.60 -8.21
C LEU A 572 -33.90 12.92 -7.94
N GLY A 573 -34.44 13.75 -7.06
CA GLY A 573 -33.82 15.02 -6.66
C GLY A 573 -33.68 16.07 -7.77
N LYS A 574 -34.44 15.99 -8.87
CA LYS A 574 -34.63 17.14 -9.78
C LYS A 574 -35.49 18.17 -9.07
N PHE A 575 -35.01 19.40 -9.00
CA PHE A 575 -35.64 20.54 -8.33
C PHE A 575 -37.06 20.91 -8.80
N MET A 576 -37.61 20.14 -9.74
CA MET A 576 -38.96 20.43 -10.30
C MET A 576 -40.15 19.87 -9.50
N ASP A 577 -39.92 19.10 -8.44
CA ASP A 577 -41.03 18.42 -7.73
C ASP A 577 -41.11 18.75 -6.22
N ARG A 578 -40.65 19.92 -5.76
CA ARG A 578 -41.06 20.39 -4.43
C ARG A 578 -42.32 21.25 -4.60
N PRO A 579 -43.49 20.81 -4.12
CA PRO A 579 -44.62 21.69 -4.02
C PRO A 579 -44.27 22.85 -3.06
N SER A 580 -44.51 24.07 -3.54
CA SER A 580 -44.35 25.33 -2.82
C SER A 580 -45.14 25.35 -1.51
#